data_c5d89cb8f841e578cb0cd4ca2e5b3e0c
#
_entry.id   c5d89cb8f841e578cb0cd4ca2e5b3e0c
#
_cell.length_a   1.000
_cell.length_b   1.000
_cell.length_c   1.000
_cell.angle_alpha   90.00
_cell.angle_beta   90.00
_cell.angle_gamma   90.00
#
_symmetry.space_group_name_H-M   'P 1'
#
loop_
_entity.id
_entity.type
_entity.pdbx_description
1 polymer ?
#
loop_
_entity_poly.entity_id
_entity_poly.type
_entity_poly.pdbx_seq_one_letter_code
_entity_poly.pdbx_strand_id
1 'polypeptide(L)'
;VVRFDPWNYPAGSDLVTPFLTSLASEIRKYNLKSRMKKRAEEALEAIADYVDALKPVTPRGMSSLVNLVQVRLARKKRKEERKTLAELKEQIGNSLLSLHLRVVIMIDDLDRLSNDTVCSIFQLVAAVADFSRVSYLLAYDRSNILRALRAVQQCDGDEYLEKIIQVPLELPEPAVGALSAMLQEGVERVVSHVQLSRSELKRVGLSVSDATSRVRTVRDVRRILNLFEADWRASVEKVAPGDLLSMSVLRIVYPKILPWIRTQAPGLSGGTGGGYLVSDAERCKKQYLEALGELLGDCGTADDALRLLAAVFPRVANACGLHAVSVSEAKLRIDRR
;
A
#
# COMPACT_ATOMS: atom_id res chain seq x y z
N VAL A 1 10.77 -11.86 15.43
CA VAL A 1 10.04 -11.73 14.17
C VAL A 1 11.05 -11.55 13.05
N VAL A 2 10.92 -12.31 11.97
CA VAL A 2 11.74 -12.22 10.77
C VAL A 2 10.89 -11.57 9.70
N ARG A 3 11.39 -10.51 9.06
CA ARG A 3 10.74 -9.93 7.89
C ARG A 3 11.45 -10.43 6.64
N PHE A 4 10.67 -10.98 5.71
CA PHE A 4 11.15 -11.41 4.42
C PHE A 4 10.39 -10.67 3.32
N ASP A 5 11.11 -9.89 2.53
CA ASP A 5 10.56 -9.04 1.47
C ASP A 5 10.93 -9.63 0.09
N PRO A 6 10.11 -10.52 -0.48
CA PRO A 6 10.45 -11.23 -1.72
C PRO A 6 10.54 -10.31 -2.94
N TRP A 7 9.90 -9.15 -2.92
CA TRP A 7 9.96 -8.16 -4.00
C TRP A 7 11.35 -7.50 -4.18
N ASN A 8 12.27 -7.68 -3.20
CA ASN A 8 13.67 -7.25 -3.33
C ASN A 8 14.49 -8.14 -4.26
N TYR A 9 13.92 -9.25 -4.75
CA TYR A 9 14.62 -10.22 -5.60
C TYR A 9 14.02 -10.19 -7.01
N PRO A 10 14.85 -10.35 -8.07
CA PRO A 10 14.35 -10.40 -9.44
C PRO A 10 13.33 -11.52 -9.65
N ALA A 11 12.37 -11.28 -10.54
CA ALA A 11 11.39 -12.31 -10.91
C ALA A 11 12.11 -13.58 -11.46
N GLY A 12 11.63 -14.76 -11.03
CA GLY A 12 12.22 -16.05 -11.41
C GLY A 12 13.52 -16.42 -10.68
N SER A 13 13.96 -15.60 -9.70
CA SER A 13 15.09 -15.96 -8.83
C SER A 13 14.67 -17.03 -7.81
N ASP A 14 15.65 -17.83 -7.38
CA ASP A 14 15.44 -18.73 -6.24
C ASP A 14 15.22 -17.92 -4.96
N LEU A 15 14.08 -18.11 -4.32
CA LEU A 15 13.72 -17.45 -3.07
C LEU A 15 14.06 -18.29 -1.83
N VAL A 16 14.35 -19.58 -2.00
CA VAL A 16 14.61 -20.49 -0.89
C VAL A 16 15.88 -20.09 -0.14
N THR A 17 16.97 -19.90 -0.86
CA THR A 17 18.28 -19.55 -0.27
C THR A 17 18.24 -18.19 0.44
N PRO A 18 17.71 -17.08 -0.15
CA PRO A 18 17.57 -15.82 0.54
C PRO A 18 16.66 -15.90 1.77
N PHE A 19 15.58 -16.65 1.69
CA PHE A 19 14.66 -16.87 2.80
C PHE A 19 15.36 -17.53 3.99
N LEU A 20 16.02 -18.67 3.76
CA LEU A 20 16.75 -19.40 4.81
C LEU A 20 17.93 -18.58 5.35
N THR A 21 18.58 -17.79 4.52
CA THR A 21 19.65 -16.86 4.93
C THR A 21 19.10 -15.76 5.85
N SER A 22 17.92 -15.23 5.54
CA SER A 22 17.24 -14.24 6.38
C SER A 22 16.90 -14.81 7.75
N LEU A 23 16.35 -16.02 7.81
CA LEU A 23 16.07 -16.74 9.05
C LEU A 23 17.36 -16.95 9.88
N ALA A 24 18.43 -17.43 9.27
CA ALA A 24 19.72 -17.63 9.93
C ALA A 24 20.32 -16.31 10.45
N SER A 25 20.20 -15.22 9.69
CA SER A 25 20.66 -13.90 10.09
C SER A 25 19.96 -13.41 11.34
N GLU A 26 18.64 -13.58 11.44
CA GLU A 26 17.88 -13.16 12.62
C GLU A 26 18.20 -14.01 13.86
N ILE A 27 18.42 -15.33 13.70
CA ILE A 27 18.88 -16.18 14.80
C ILE A 27 20.23 -15.70 15.33
N ARG A 28 21.16 -15.28 14.46
CA ARG A 28 22.46 -14.71 14.85
C ARG A 28 22.38 -13.42 15.63
N LYS A 29 21.43 -12.54 15.27
CA LYS A 29 21.23 -11.26 15.97
C LYS A 29 20.68 -11.44 17.37
N TYR A 30 20.09 -12.59 17.67
CA TYR A 30 19.55 -12.87 18.98
C TYR A 30 20.71 -13.00 19.98
N ASN A 31 20.81 -12.04 20.92
CA ASN A 31 21.93 -11.91 21.86
C ASN A 31 21.83 -13.00 22.94
N LEU A 32 22.39 -14.16 22.66
CA LEU A 32 22.27 -15.37 23.45
C LEU A 32 23.33 -15.39 24.58
N LYS A 33 22.89 -15.73 25.79
CA LYS A 33 23.80 -16.07 26.89
C LYS A 33 24.73 -17.23 26.49
N SER A 34 25.92 -17.29 27.02
CA SER A 34 27.01 -18.21 26.64
C SER A 34 26.57 -19.67 26.37
N ARG A 35 25.68 -20.23 27.20
CA ARG A 35 25.12 -21.60 27.02
C ARG A 35 24.23 -21.76 25.76
N MET A 36 23.58 -20.70 25.32
CA MET A 36 22.68 -20.71 24.15
C MET A 36 23.44 -20.47 22.86
N LYS A 37 24.66 -19.97 22.91
CA LYS A 37 25.53 -19.74 21.74
C LYS A 37 25.80 -21.01 20.97
N LYS A 38 26.15 -22.11 21.69
CA LYS A 38 26.37 -23.42 21.05
C LYS A 38 25.13 -23.95 20.37
N ARG A 39 23.95 -23.83 21.00
CA ARG A 39 22.68 -24.26 20.41
C ARG A 39 22.27 -23.42 19.18
N ALA A 40 22.60 -22.13 19.19
CA ALA A 40 22.40 -21.28 18.02
C ALA A 40 23.33 -21.67 16.86
N GLU A 41 24.56 -22.03 17.14
CA GLU A 41 25.50 -22.57 16.15
C GLU A 41 24.96 -23.88 15.54
N GLU A 42 24.42 -24.79 16.37
CA GLU A 42 23.75 -26.03 15.91
C GLU A 42 22.54 -25.76 15.00
N ALA A 43 21.71 -24.74 15.35
CA ALA A 43 20.58 -24.33 14.51
C ALA A 43 21.04 -23.75 13.17
N LEU A 44 22.09 -22.93 13.17
CA LEU A 44 22.67 -22.35 11.97
C LEU A 44 23.32 -23.42 11.06
N GLU A 45 23.96 -24.42 11.67
CA GLU A 45 24.50 -25.58 10.96
C GLU A 45 23.38 -26.40 10.30
N ALA A 46 22.29 -26.68 11.02
CA ALA A 46 21.13 -27.38 10.48
C ALA A 46 20.49 -26.65 9.30
N ILE A 47 20.36 -25.31 9.37
CA ILE A 47 19.85 -24.49 8.26
C ILE A 47 20.82 -24.57 7.07
N ALA A 48 22.12 -24.51 7.28
CA ALA A 48 23.11 -24.58 6.22
C ALA A 48 23.09 -25.95 5.52
N ASP A 49 22.99 -27.03 6.28
CA ASP A 49 22.87 -28.40 5.74
C ASP A 49 21.59 -28.57 4.91
N TYR A 50 20.49 -27.96 5.37
CA TYR A 50 19.22 -27.96 4.65
C TYR A 50 19.31 -27.20 3.32
N VAL A 51 19.93 -26.01 3.31
CA VAL A 51 20.20 -25.26 2.06
C VAL A 51 21.05 -26.09 1.10
N ASP A 52 22.08 -26.75 1.59
CA ASP A 52 22.96 -27.59 0.76
C ASP A 52 22.23 -28.81 0.19
N ALA A 53 21.33 -29.42 0.93
CA ALA A 53 20.49 -30.51 0.48
C ALA A 53 19.47 -30.11 -0.59
N LEU A 54 19.02 -28.87 -0.59
CA LEU A 54 18.06 -28.32 -1.58
C LEU A 54 18.71 -27.92 -2.91
N LYS A 55 20.02 -27.67 -2.95
CA LYS A 55 20.74 -27.21 -4.16
C LYS A 55 20.57 -28.10 -5.42
N PRO A 56 20.49 -29.43 -5.35
CA PRO A 56 20.26 -30.26 -6.52
C PRO A 56 18.88 -30.08 -7.15
N VAL A 57 17.93 -29.49 -6.39
CA VAL A 57 16.51 -29.30 -6.78
C VAL A 57 16.27 -27.94 -7.43
N THR A 58 17.21 -26.99 -7.26
CA THR A 58 17.06 -25.63 -7.79
C THR A 58 17.81 -25.45 -9.11
N PRO A 59 17.26 -24.75 -10.12
CA PRO A 59 17.94 -24.50 -11.40
C PRO A 59 19.26 -23.74 -11.22
N ARG A 60 20.26 -24.10 -12.06
CA ARG A 60 21.59 -23.49 -12.06
C ARG A 60 21.54 -21.96 -12.18
N GLY A 61 22.06 -21.25 -11.18
CA GLY A 61 22.24 -19.80 -11.27
C GLY A 61 22.72 -19.06 -10.02
N MET A 62 22.87 -19.71 -8.86
CA MET A 62 23.12 -19.00 -7.60
C MET A 62 24.33 -19.50 -6.82
N SER A 63 25.52 -19.26 -7.37
CA SER A 63 26.78 -19.70 -6.72
C SER A 63 27.48 -18.66 -5.83
N SER A 64 27.01 -17.41 -5.69
CA SER A 64 27.85 -16.37 -5.09
C SER A 64 27.59 -15.97 -3.63
N LEU A 65 26.45 -16.34 -3.02
CA LEU A 65 26.16 -16.01 -1.61
C LEU A 65 26.49 -17.13 -0.61
N VAL A 66 26.74 -18.32 -1.10
CA VAL A 66 27.12 -19.50 -0.29
C VAL A 66 28.49 -19.35 0.34
N ASN A 67 29.37 -18.54 -0.23
CA ASN A 67 30.76 -18.39 0.22
C ASN A 67 30.92 -17.77 1.61
N LEU A 68 29.97 -16.98 2.10
CA LEU A 68 30.09 -16.35 3.44
C LEU A 68 29.77 -17.30 4.61
N VAL A 69 28.95 -18.32 4.37
CA VAL A 69 28.66 -19.38 5.37
C VAL A 69 29.64 -20.55 5.24
N GLN A 70 30.06 -20.87 3.99
CA GLN A 70 30.93 -22.01 3.69
C GLN A 70 32.37 -21.88 4.18
N VAL A 71 32.95 -20.68 4.26
CA VAL A 71 34.37 -20.49 4.61
C VAL A 71 34.72 -20.94 6.04
N ARG A 72 33.75 -21.01 6.96
CA ARG A 72 33.98 -21.57 8.30
C ARG A 72 33.58 -23.04 8.47
N LEU A 73 32.69 -23.56 7.64
CA LEU A 73 32.15 -24.92 7.75
C LEU A 73 32.91 -25.97 6.92
N ALA A 74 33.72 -25.56 5.94
CA ALA A 74 34.49 -26.46 5.08
C ALA A 74 35.52 -27.33 5.82
N ARG A 75 35.75 -27.13 7.12
CA ARG A 75 36.77 -27.90 7.89
C ARG A 75 36.27 -29.16 8.61
N LYS A 76 34.97 -29.53 8.48
CA LYS A 76 34.43 -30.70 9.20
C LYS A 76 33.58 -31.64 8.35
N LYS A 77 33.95 -31.87 7.08
CA LYS A 77 33.37 -32.97 6.29
C LYS A 77 34.07 -34.27 6.65
N ARG A 78 33.61 -34.94 7.70
CA ARG A 78 33.75 -36.38 7.84
C ARG A 78 32.42 -37.05 7.59
N LYS A 79 32.41 -38.05 6.69
CA LYS A 79 31.42 -39.10 6.41
C LYS A 79 30.32 -39.17 7.50
N GLU A 80 29.19 -38.56 7.29
CA GLU A 80 27.95 -38.90 7.97
C GLU A 80 26.88 -39.15 6.90
N GLU A 81 26.01 -40.11 7.13
CA GLU A 81 24.89 -40.48 6.27
C GLU A 81 24.13 -39.25 5.84
N ARG A 82 23.82 -39.16 4.53
CA ARG A 82 23.06 -38.05 4.00
C ARG A 82 21.66 -38.06 4.64
N LYS A 83 21.42 -37.13 5.57
CA LYS A 83 20.11 -36.91 6.19
C LYS A 83 19.08 -36.54 5.11
N THR A 84 17.90 -37.07 5.26
CA THR A 84 16.78 -36.72 4.40
C THR A 84 16.31 -35.25 4.66
N LEU A 85 15.63 -34.67 3.70
CA LEU A 85 15.06 -33.32 3.88
C LEU A 85 14.09 -33.24 5.09
N ALA A 86 13.38 -34.33 5.38
CA ALA A 86 12.48 -34.40 6.54
C ALA A 86 13.26 -34.36 7.86
N GLU A 87 14.35 -35.14 7.97
CA GLU A 87 15.21 -35.15 9.16
C GLU A 87 15.89 -33.80 9.40
N LEU A 88 16.31 -33.13 8.32
CA LEU A 88 16.88 -31.78 8.41
C LEU A 88 15.85 -30.74 8.87
N LYS A 89 14.61 -30.82 8.40
CA LYS A 89 13.50 -29.99 8.88
C LYS A 89 13.24 -30.18 10.37
N GLU A 90 13.17 -31.44 10.79
CA GLU A 90 12.98 -31.79 12.20
C GLU A 90 14.15 -31.29 13.06
N GLN A 91 15.37 -31.41 12.57
CA GLN A 91 16.56 -30.90 13.26
C GLN A 91 16.52 -29.38 13.46
N ILE A 92 16.07 -28.60 12.46
CA ILE A 92 15.85 -27.17 12.56
C ILE A 92 14.81 -26.87 13.64
N GLY A 93 13.68 -27.57 13.62
CA GLY A 93 12.62 -27.41 14.63
C GLY A 93 13.07 -27.71 16.04
N ASN A 94 13.82 -28.81 16.23
CA ASN A 94 14.40 -29.23 17.52
C ASN A 94 15.44 -28.21 18.02
N SER A 95 16.23 -27.64 17.12
CA SER A 95 17.19 -26.58 17.45
C SER A 95 16.49 -25.31 17.93
N LEU A 96 15.41 -24.88 17.25
CA LEU A 96 14.57 -23.76 17.66
C LEU A 96 13.90 -24.03 19.02
N LEU A 97 13.44 -25.26 19.26
CA LEU A 97 12.88 -25.68 20.54
C LEU A 97 13.91 -25.58 21.66
N SER A 98 15.14 -26.06 21.42
CA SER A 98 16.24 -26.01 22.39
C SER A 98 16.66 -24.58 22.77
N LEU A 99 16.47 -23.64 21.84
CA LEU A 99 16.66 -22.20 22.02
C LEU A 99 15.46 -21.52 22.69
N HIS A 100 14.36 -22.22 22.94
CA HIS A 100 13.09 -21.68 23.41
C HIS A 100 12.53 -20.58 22.48
N LEU A 101 12.87 -20.63 21.19
CA LEU A 101 12.40 -19.67 20.19
C LEU A 101 11.11 -20.13 19.55
N ARG A 102 10.20 -19.16 19.33
CA ARG A 102 9.11 -19.23 18.35
C ARG A 102 9.39 -18.15 17.32
N VAL A 103 9.45 -18.52 16.08
CA VAL A 103 9.75 -17.60 14.97
C VAL A 103 8.47 -17.25 14.25
N VAL A 104 8.20 -15.98 14.07
CA VAL A 104 7.14 -15.48 13.18
C VAL A 104 7.82 -14.87 11.97
N ILE A 105 7.52 -15.38 10.78
CA ILE A 105 8.04 -14.85 9.53
C ILE A 105 6.92 -14.05 8.88
N MET A 106 7.17 -12.76 8.68
CA MET A 106 6.24 -11.85 8.02
C MET A 106 6.66 -11.69 6.56
N ILE A 107 5.72 -11.93 5.66
CA ILE A 107 5.86 -11.72 4.21
C ILE A 107 4.75 -10.79 3.77
N ASP A 108 5.12 -9.60 3.29
CA ASP A 108 4.19 -8.53 2.91
C ASP A 108 4.29 -8.23 1.41
N ASP A 109 3.34 -7.46 0.88
CA ASP A 109 3.33 -6.97 -0.50
C ASP A 109 3.38 -8.11 -1.57
N LEU A 110 2.74 -9.25 -1.31
CA LEU A 110 2.71 -10.38 -2.25
C LEU A 110 1.99 -10.03 -3.57
N ASP A 111 1.09 -9.07 -3.54
CA ASP A 111 0.37 -8.57 -4.70
C ASP A 111 1.23 -7.75 -5.70
N ARG A 112 2.46 -7.40 -5.31
CA ARG A 112 3.43 -6.72 -6.20
C ARG A 112 4.29 -7.68 -7.02
N LEU A 113 4.19 -8.96 -6.74
CA LEU A 113 5.01 -9.98 -7.37
C LEU A 113 4.41 -10.45 -8.69
N SER A 114 5.25 -11.04 -9.55
CA SER A 114 4.76 -11.78 -10.71
C SER A 114 3.98 -13.03 -10.28
N ASN A 115 3.06 -13.50 -11.12
CA ASN A 115 2.24 -14.68 -10.82
C ASN A 115 3.08 -15.90 -10.45
N ASP A 116 4.19 -16.15 -11.17
CA ASP A 116 5.10 -17.27 -10.92
C ASP A 116 5.80 -17.13 -9.55
N THR A 117 6.19 -15.91 -9.19
CA THR A 117 6.83 -15.62 -7.90
C THR A 117 5.85 -15.81 -6.76
N VAL A 118 4.59 -15.40 -6.92
CA VAL A 118 3.51 -15.66 -5.95
C VAL A 118 3.40 -17.17 -5.70
N CYS A 119 3.26 -17.96 -6.75
CA CYS A 119 3.17 -19.43 -6.62
C CYS A 119 4.40 -20.02 -5.92
N SER A 120 5.60 -19.53 -6.24
CA SER A 120 6.84 -19.97 -5.61
C SER A 120 6.88 -19.68 -4.11
N ILE A 121 6.35 -18.54 -3.65
CA ILE A 121 6.24 -18.20 -2.22
C ILE A 121 5.28 -19.15 -1.50
N PHE A 122 4.11 -19.42 -2.06
CA PHE A 122 3.18 -20.36 -1.45
C PHE A 122 3.74 -21.78 -1.38
N GLN A 123 4.45 -22.22 -2.42
CA GLN A 123 5.18 -23.51 -2.42
C GLN A 123 6.30 -23.51 -1.38
N LEU A 124 7.05 -22.41 -1.26
CA LEU A 124 8.10 -22.27 -0.24
C LEU A 124 7.51 -22.45 1.16
N VAL A 125 6.43 -21.75 1.49
CA VAL A 125 5.78 -21.82 2.80
C VAL A 125 5.20 -23.21 3.06
N ALA A 126 4.51 -23.79 2.09
CA ALA A 126 3.80 -25.06 2.27
C ALA A 126 4.72 -26.30 2.27
N ALA A 127 5.74 -26.31 1.43
CA ALA A 127 6.51 -27.52 1.20
C ALA A 127 7.96 -27.44 1.69
N VAL A 128 8.62 -26.30 1.50
CA VAL A 128 10.06 -26.18 1.78
C VAL A 128 10.30 -25.72 3.22
N ALA A 129 9.58 -24.75 3.67
CA ALA A 129 9.84 -24.04 4.93
C ALA A 129 8.83 -24.37 6.05
N ASP A 130 8.17 -25.51 5.95
CA ASP A 130 7.29 -26.05 7.00
C ASP A 130 8.14 -26.60 8.16
N PHE A 131 8.56 -25.71 9.05
CA PHE A 131 9.35 -26.04 10.23
C PHE A 131 8.50 -25.93 11.49
N SER A 132 8.63 -26.89 12.40
CA SER A 132 8.04 -26.75 13.72
C SER A 132 8.61 -25.52 14.44
N ARG A 133 7.77 -24.80 15.20
CA ARG A 133 8.10 -23.52 15.86
C ARG A 133 8.23 -22.30 14.94
N VAL A 134 7.92 -22.42 13.66
CA VAL A 134 7.84 -21.29 12.74
C VAL A 134 6.38 -21.07 12.34
N SER A 135 5.94 -19.84 12.39
CA SER A 135 4.61 -19.40 11.93
C SER A 135 4.77 -18.35 10.85
N TYR A 136 3.89 -18.33 9.88
CA TYR A 136 3.91 -17.39 8.77
C TYR A 136 2.78 -16.40 8.90
N LEU A 137 3.08 -15.12 8.74
CA LEU A 137 2.11 -14.04 8.59
C LEU A 137 2.23 -13.50 7.17
N LEU A 138 1.27 -13.87 6.32
CA LEU A 138 1.23 -13.45 4.92
C LEU A 138 0.23 -12.31 4.77
N ALA A 139 0.69 -11.14 4.29
CA ALA A 139 -0.19 -10.01 3.99
C ALA A 139 -0.35 -9.87 2.48
N TYR A 140 -1.59 -9.93 2.00
CA TYR A 140 -1.88 -9.92 0.57
C TYR A 140 -3.31 -9.50 0.25
N ASP A 141 -3.53 -9.03 -0.97
CA ASP A 141 -4.85 -8.88 -1.56
C ASP A 141 -5.32 -10.24 -2.11
N ARG A 142 -6.41 -10.78 -1.52
CA ARG A 142 -6.94 -12.10 -1.89
C ARG A 142 -7.27 -12.19 -3.38
N SER A 143 -7.86 -11.16 -3.95
CA SER A 143 -8.29 -11.16 -5.36
C SER A 143 -7.10 -11.26 -6.31
N ASN A 144 -6.01 -10.56 -6.00
CA ASN A 144 -4.77 -10.59 -6.77
C ASN A 144 -4.09 -11.96 -6.70
N ILE A 145 -4.02 -12.54 -5.49
CA ILE A 145 -3.43 -13.88 -5.29
C ILE A 145 -4.22 -14.96 -6.02
N LEU A 146 -5.57 -14.96 -5.90
CA LEU A 146 -6.40 -15.92 -6.61
C LEU A 146 -6.20 -15.84 -8.13
N ARG A 147 -6.06 -14.64 -8.68
CA ARG A 147 -5.77 -14.44 -10.10
C ARG A 147 -4.41 -15.03 -10.50
N ALA A 148 -3.40 -14.79 -9.67
CA ALA A 148 -2.05 -15.32 -9.91
C ALA A 148 -2.02 -16.86 -9.88
N LEU A 149 -2.65 -17.47 -8.88
CA LEU A 149 -2.72 -18.92 -8.72
C LEU A 149 -3.47 -19.60 -9.88
N ARG A 150 -4.61 -19.04 -10.28
CA ARG A 150 -5.37 -19.56 -11.44
C ARG A 150 -4.59 -19.48 -12.74
N ALA A 151 -3.83 -18.38 -12.93
CA ALA A 151 -3.04 -18.18 -14.16
C ALA A 151 -1.89 -19.18 -14.30
N VAL A 152 -1.26 -19.61 -13.20
CA VAL A 152 -0.07 -20.45 -13.22
C VAL A 152 -0.41 -21.94 -13.01
N GLN A 153 -1.26 -22.24 -12.03
CA GLN A 153 -1.51 -23.64 -11.62
C GLN A 153 -2.72 -24.27 -12.28
N GLN A 154 -3.53 -23.50 -13.01
CA GLN A 154 -4.76 -23.97 -13.68
C GLN A 154 -5.73 -24.71 -12.72
N CYS A 155 -5.65 -24.42 -11.41
CA CYS A 155 -6.48 -25.00 -10.37
C CYS A 155 -7.39 -23.95 -9.74
N ASP A 156 -8.34 -24.38 -8.92
CA ASP A 156 -9.11 -23.44 -8.09
C ASP A 156 -8.19 -22.83 -7.04
N GLY A 157 -7.94 -21.52 -7.20
CA GLY A 157 -7.07 -20.76 -6.29
C GLY A 157 -7.59 -20.74 -4.86
N ASP A 158 -8.91 -20.81 -4.66
CA ASP A 158 -9.51 -20.84 -3.32
C ASP A 158 -9.18 -22.15 -2.60
N GLU A 159 -9.41 -23.28 -3.26
CA GLU A 159 -9.06 -24.59 -2.72
C GLU A 159 -7.56 -24.72 -2.41
N TYR A 160 -6.72 -24.12 -3.24
CA TYR A 160 -5.27 -24.14 -3.02
C TYR A 160 -4.87 -23.30 -1.79
N LEU A 161 -5.46 -22.12 -1.60
CA LEU A 161 -5.20 -21.27 -0.44
C LEU A 161 -5.67 -21.93 0.85
N GLU A 162 -6.83 -22.57 0.88
CA GLU A 162 -7.37 -23.26 2.06
C GLU A 162 -6.44 -24.37 2.57
N LYS A 163 -5.70 -25.03 1.68
CA LYS A 163 -4.70 -26.06 2.05
C LYS A 163 -3.46 -25.46 2.73
N ILE A 164 -3.16 -24.20 2.50
CA ILE A 164 -1.92 -23.55 3.00
C ILE A 164 -2.21 -22.60 4.15
N ILE A 165 -3.29 -21.81 4.05
CA ILE A 165 -3.65 -20.80 5.04
C ILE A 165 -4.57 -21.45 6.09
N GLN A 166 -4.02 -21.67 7.27
CA GLN A 166 -4.76 -22.28 8.38
C GLN A 166 -5.71 -21.31 9.07
N VAL A 167 -5.36 -20.02 9.12
CA VAL A 167 -6.14 -18.98 9.79
C VAL A 167 -6.23 -17.76 8.87
N PRO A 168 -7.29 -17.66 8.05
CA PRO A 168 -7.53 -16.45 7.27
C PRO A 168 -8.04 -15.33 8.19
N LEU A 169 -7.41 -14.15 8.08
CA LEU A 169 -7.81 -12.94 8.81
C LEU A 169 -8.06 -11.84 7.79
N GLU A 170 -9.26 -11.28 7.83
CA GLU A 170 -9.60 -10.12 7.02
C GLU A 170 -9.41 -8.85 7.85
N LEU A 171 -8.68 -7.87 7.29
CA LEU A 171 -8.57 -6.56 7.91
C LEU A 171 -9.88 -5.80 7.69
N PRO A 172 -10.52 -5.31 8.76
CA PRO A 172 -11.74 -4.52 8.60
C PRO A 172 -11.45 -3.22 7.86
N GLU A 173 -12.41 -2.75 7.09
CA GLU A 173 -12.34 -1.42 6.49
C GLU A 173 -12.27 -0.36 7.60
N PRO A 174 -11.47 0.70 7.42
CA PRO A 174 -11.40 1.80 8.37
C PRO A 174 -12.78 2.45 8.52
N ALA A 175 -13.19 2.73 9.76
CA ALA A 175 -14.41 3.49 10.00
C ALA A 175 -14.32 4.87 9.32
N VAL A 176 -15.41 5.31 8.69
CA VAL A 176 -15.48 6.61 7.98
C VAL A 176 -15.08 7.76 8.91
N GLY A 177 -15.52 7.73 10.18
CA GLY A 177 -15.14 8.74 11.18
C GLY A 177 -13.63 8.77 11.48
N ALA A 178 -12.96 7.62 11.46
CA ALA A 178 -11.50 7.56 11.67
C ALA A 178 -10.73 8.17 10.47
N LEU A 179 -11.18 7.93 9.25
CA LEU A 179 -10.58 8.54 8.05
C LEU A 179 -10.80 10.07 8.04
N SER A 180 -12.01 10.53 8.44
CA SER A 180 -12.33 11.94 8.57
C SER A 180 -11.44 12.63 9.61
N ALA A 181 -11.34 12.07 10.80
CA ALA A 181 -10.48 12.61 11.85
C ALA A 181 -9.00 12.69 11.40
N MET A 182 -8.50 11.61 10.78
CA MET A 182 -7.14 11.57 10.28
C MET A 182 -6.87 12.64 9.21
N LEU A 183 -7.83 12.86 8.30
CA LEU A 183 -7.72 13.88 7.26
C LEU A 183 -7.76 15.27 7.88
N GLN A 184 -8.69 15.52 8.80
CA GLN A 184 -8.82 16.81 9.48
C GLN A 184 -7.58 17.15 10.29
N GLU A 185 -7.12 16.25 11.17
CA GLU A 185 -5.90 16.45 11.96
C GLU A 185 -4.66 16.67 11.07
N GLY A 186 -4.59 15.97 9.94
CA GLY A 186 -3.52 16.14 8.96
C GLY A 186 -3.53 17.54 8.33
N VAL A 187 -4.70 18.02 7.90
CA VAL A 187 -4.86 19.37 7.33
C VAL A 187 -4.55 20.43 8.39
N GLU A 188 -5.11 20.34 9.59
CA GLU A 188 -4.85 21.27 10.69
C GLU A 188 -3.36 21.37 11.01
N ARG A 189 -2.64 20.26 11.01
CA ARG A 189 -1.20 20.22 11.22
C ARG A 189 -0.44 20.99 10.14
N VAL A 190 -0.81 20.80 8.88
CA VAL A 190 -0.16 21.48 7.75
C VAL A 190 -0.37 22.99 7.79
N VAL A 191 -1.57 23.44 8.16
CA VAL A 191 -1.92 24.87 8.21
C VAL A 191 -1.70 25.53 9.57
N SER A 192 -1.18 24.79 10.56
CA SER A 192 -1.06 25.25 11.97
C SER A 192 -0.25 26.52 12.18
N HIS A 193 0.64 26.85 11.24
CA HIS A 193 1.49 28.03 11.29
C HIS A 193 0.81 29.31 10.73
N VAL A 194 -0.42 29.17 10.21
CA VAL A 194 -1.20 30.28 9.65
C VAL A 194 -2.50 30.49 10.43
N GLN A 195 -2.80 31.73 10.74
CA GLN A 195 -4.09 32.07 11.33
C GLN A 195 -5.17 32.12 10.24
N LEU A 196 -6.01 31.09 10.21
CA LEU A 196 -7.12 30.99 9.28
C LEU A 196 -8.33 31.80 9.84
N SER A 197 -9.03 32.50 8.96
CA SER A 197 -10.31 33.13 9.28
C SER A 197 -11.40 32.09 9.57
N ARG A 198 -12.49 32.49 10.24
CA ARG A 198 -13.65 31.60 10.44
C ARG A 198 -14.24 31.05 9.16
N SER A 199 -14.25 31.84 8.09
CA SER A 199 -14.73 31.42 6.78
C SER A 199 -13.83 30.35 6.17
N GLU A 200 -12.51 30.48 6.28
CA GLU A 200 -11.54 29.48 5.81
C GLU A 200 -11.62 28.18 6.59
N LEU A 201 -11.72 28.23 7.91
CA LEU A 201 -11.92 27.04 8.74
C LEU A 201 -13.21 26.28 8.36
N LYS A 202 -14.31 27.02 8.14
CA LYS A 202 -15.56 26.42 7.67
C LYS A 202 -15.39 25.73 6.30
N ARG A 203 -14.67 26.36 5.36
CA ARG A 203 -14.39 25.79 4.04
C ARG A 203 -13.53 24.54 4.12
N VAL A 204 -12.49 24.56 4.95
CA VAL A 204 -11.67 23.37 5.21
C VAL A 204 -12.54 22.23 5.76
N GLY A 205 -13.39 22.51 6.74
CA GLY A 205 -14.32 21.51 7.29
C GLY A 205 -15.27 20.92 6.25
N LEU A 206 -15.82 21.75 5.34
CA LEU A 206 -16.64 21.27 4.22
C LEU A 206 -15.82 20.41 3.25
N SER A 207 -14.63 20.85 2.88
CA SER A 207 -13.75 20.09 1.99
C SER A 207 -13.31 18.76 2.60
N VAL A 208 -13.07 18.70 3.93
CA VAL A 208 -12.81 17.45 4.65
C VAL A 208 -14.03 16.52 4.62
N SER A 209 -15.23 17.05 4.86
CA SER A 209 -16.47 16.29 4.81
C SER A 209 -16.72 15.69 3.42
N ASP A 210 -16.57 16.53 2.39
CA ASP A 210 -16.71 16.09 0.99
C ASP A 210 -15.64 15.06 0.59
N ALA A 211 -14.40 15.23 1.04
CA ALA A 211 -13.33 14.28 0.83
C ALA A 211 -13.63 12.91 1.47
N THR A 212 -14.09 12.95 2.71
CA THR A 212 -14.28 11.72 3.52
C THR A 212 -15.31 10.78 2.93
N SER A 213 -16.35 11.31 2.29
CA SER A 213 -17.37 10.49 1.62
C SER A 213 -16.81 9.65 0.46
N ARG A 214 -15.62 9.95 -0.03
CA ARG A 214 -14.98 9.36 -1.23
C ARG A 214 -13.68 8.63 -0.94
N VAL A 215 -13.07 8.92 0.19
CA VAL A 215 -11.83 8.29 0.62
C VAL A 215 -12.15 7.00 1.36
N ARG A 216 -11.61 5.88 0.91
CA ARG A 216 -11.90 4.55 1.47
C ARG A 216 -10.75 3.97 2.27
N THR A 217 -9.53 4.47 2.06
CA THR A 217 -8.34 3.88 2.68
C THR A 217 -7.46 4.91 3.38
N VAL A 218 -6.73 4.46 4.40
CA VAL A 218 -5.67 5.25 5.05
C VAL A 218 -4.59 5.68 4.05
N ARG A 219 -4.34 4.85 3.02
CA ARG A 219 -3.39 5.18 1.95
C ARG A 219 -3.84 6.40 1.16
N ASP A 220 -5.12 6.51 0.83
CA ASP A 220 -5.65 7.66 0.11
C ASP A 220 -5.58 8.92 0.96
N VAL A 221 -5.93 8.85 2.25
CA VAL A 221 -5.77 9.98 3.19
C VAL A 221 -4.33 10.48 3.18
N ARG A 222 -3.36 9.60 3.32
CA ARG A 222 -1.93 9.96 3.32
C ARG A 222 -1.50 10.59 2.00
N ARG A 223 -1.93 10.05 0.87
CA ARG A 223 -1.62 10.59 -0.46
C ARG A 223 -2.21 12.00 -0.64
N ILE A 224 -3.46 12.20 -0.20
CA ILE A 224 -4.12 13.51 -0.23
C ILE A 224 -3.35 14.50 0.64
N LEU A 225 -3.01 14.14 1.87
CA LEU A 225 -2.28 15.01 2.79
C LEU A 225 -0.89 15.37 2.28
N ASN A 226 -0.14 14.40 1.74
CA ASN A 226 1.18 14.67 1.16
C ASN A 226 1.10 15.64 -0.03
N LEU A 227 0.09 15.48 -0.86
CA LEU A 227 -0.13 16.35 -2.01
C LEU A 227 -0.58 17.74 -1.56
N PHE A 228 -1.52 17.81 -0.62
CA PHE A 228 -1.99 19.05 -0.02
C PHE A 228 -0.84 19.83 0.63
N GLU A 229 0.02 19.16 1.41
CA GLU A 229 1.18 19.78 2.05
C GLU A 229 2.17 20.34 1.00
N ALA A 230 2.46 19.58 -0.06
CA ALA A 230 3.34 20.02 -1.12
C ALA A 230 2.77 21.25 -1.86
N ASP A 231 1.49 21.22 -2.23
CA ASP A 231 0.83 22.31 -2.93
C ASP A 231 0.67 23.55 -2.02
N TRP A 232 0.40 23.36 -0.72
CA TRP A 232 0.32 24.43 0.28
C TRP A 232 1.66 25.18 0.41
N ARG A 233 2.74 24.43 0.57
CA ARG A 233 4.10 25.03 0.63
C ARG A 233 4.47 25.75 -0.67
N ALA A 234 4.10 25.20 -1.81
CA ALA A 234 4.40 25.80 -3.12
C ALA A 234 3.55 27.05 -3.39
N SER A 235 2.32 27.13 -2.88
CA SER A 235 1.42 28.27 -3.08
C SER A 235 1.78 29.48 -2.23
N VAL A 236 2.71 29.34 -1.29
CA VAL A 236 3.13 30.40 -0.36
C VAL A 236 1.91 31.11 0.26
N GLU A 237 0.94 30.32 0.72
CA GLU A 237 -0.28 30.77 1.40
C GLU A 237 -1.22 31.69 0.57
N LYS A 238 -1.05 31.70 -0.75
CA LYS A 238 -1.81 32.57 -1.66
C LYS A 238 -3.15 31.98 -2.11
N VAL A 239 -3.36 30.70 -1.85
CA VAL A 239 -4.57 29.96 -2.23
C VAL A 239 -5.28 29.51 -0.96
N ALA A 240 -6.62 29.53 -0.98
CA ALA A 240 -7.40 29.08 0.17
C ALA A 240 -7.14 27.57 0.43
N PRO A 241 -6.89 27.16 1.70
CA PRO A 241 -6.54 25.77 2.00
C PRO A 241 -7.66 24.77 1.66
N GLY A 242 -8.93 25.16 1.76
CA GLY A 242 -10.06 24.33 1.35
C GLY A 242 -10.07 24.02 -0.15
N ASP A 243 -9.69 24.99 -0.99
CA ASP A 243 -9.61 24.80 -2.45
C ASP A 243 -8.48 23.86 -2.82
N LEU A 244 -7.30 24.02 -2.18
CA LEU A 244 -6.17 23.12 -2.38
C LEU A 244 -6.49 21.70 -1.92
N LEU A 245 -7.21 21.56 -0.80
CA LEU A 245 -7.63 20.24 -0.33
C LEU A 245 -8.57 19.57 -1.34
N SER A 246 -9.60 20.29 -1.81
CA SER A 246 -10.53 19.79 -2.82
C SER A 246 -9.82 19.38 -4.11
N MET A 247 -8.84 20.18 -4.56
CA MET A 247 -8.00 19.83 -5.72
C MET A 247 -7.13 18.60 -5.46
N SER A 248 -6.57 18.45 -4.27
CA SER A 248 -5.79 17.29 -3.89
C SER A 248 -6.63 16.01 -3.88
N VAL A 249 -7.87 16.11 -3.40
CA VAL A 249 -8.85 15.00 -3.47
C VAL A 249 -9.19 14.64 -4.91
N LEU A 250 -9.52 15.62 -5.74
CA LEU A 250 -9.80 15.40 -7.17
C LEU A 250 -8.65 14.69 -7.88
N ARG A 251 -7.40 15.08 -7.58
CA ARG A 251 -6.21 14.48 -8.19
C ARG A 251 -5.97 13.02 -7.77
N ILE A 252 -6.32 12.67 -6.54
CA ILE A 252 -6.08 11.33 -6.00
C ILE A 252 -7.24 10.39 -6.31
N VAL A 253 -8.48 10.85 -6.12
CA VAL A 253 -9.68 10.02 -6.30
C VAL A 253 -10.09 9.94 -7.77
N TYR A 254 -9.95 11.03 -8.51
CA TYR A 254 -10.37 11.14 -9.92
C TYR A 254 -9.23 11.60 -10.84
N PRO A 255 -8.15 10.84 -11.00
CA PRO A 255 -6.96 11.30 -11.73
C PRO A 255 -7.23 11.69 -13.19
N LYS A 256 -8.26 11.12 -13.81
CA LYS A 256 -8.68 11.46 -15.18
C LYS A 256 -9.24 12.88 -15.32
N ILE A 257 -9.70 13.48 -14.23
CA ILE A 257 -10.29 14.83 -14.25
C ILE A 257 -9.25 15.94 -14.53
N LEU A 258 -8.01 15.77 -14.13
CA LEU A 258 -7.00 16.81 -14.28
C LEU A 258 -6.76 17.29 -15.72
N PRO A 259 -6.59 16.42 -16.72
CA PRO A 259 -6.48 16.84 -18.10
C PRO A 259 -7.72 17.63 -18.55
N TRP A 260 -8.90 17.17 -18.15
CA TRP A 260 -10.16 17.83 -18.46
C TRP A 260 -10.25 19.22 -17.81
N ILE A 261 -9.89 19.37 -16.53
CA ILE A 261 -9.84 20.68 -15.86
C ILE A 261 -8.93 21.64 -16.62
N ARG A 262 -7.74 21.19 -17.04
CA ARG A 262 -6.79 22.03 -17.78
C ARG A 262 -7.34 22.55 -19.10
N THR A 263 -8.09 21.74 -19.82
CA THR A 263 -8.73 22.14 -21.08
C THR A 263 -9.92 23.06 -20.87
N GLN A 264 -10.66 22.88 -19.76
CA GLN A 264 -11.87 23.63 -19.45
C GLN A 264 -11.63 24.83 -18.50
N ALA A 265 -10.42 25.02 -17.98
CA ALA A 265 -10.11 26.03 -16.99
C ALA A 265 -10.65 27.44 -17.30
N PRO A 266 -10.55 27.98 -18.53
CA PRO A 266 -11.12 29.27 -18.86
C PRO A 266 -12.66 29.31 -18.72
N GLY A 267 -13.33 28.19 -19.01
CA GLY A 267 -14.78 28.04 -18.86
C GLY A 267 -15.23 27.84 -17.42
N LEU A 268 -14.38 27.23 -16.56
CA LEU A 268 -14.70 26.95 -15.16
C LEU A 268 -14.47 28.14 -14.24
N SER A 269 -13.45 28.97 -14.53
CA SER A 269 -13.00 30.09 -13.69
C SER A 269 -13.53 31.45 -14.09
N GLY A 270 -14.25 31.57 -15.20
CA GLY A 270 -14.75 32.85 -15.72
C GLY A 270 -15.67 33.59 -14.75
N GLY A 271 -15.51 34.92 -14.72
CA GLY A 271 -16.14 35.80 -13.77
C GLY A 271 -17.70 35.81 -13.77
N THR A 272 -18.25 36.10 -12.61
CA THR A 272 -19.67 36.18 -12.32
C THR A 272 -20.38 37.40 -12.94
N GLY A 273 -19.83 37.98 -14.02
CA GLY A 273 -20.31 39.25 -14.62
C GLY A 273 -21.55 39.15 -15.51
N GLY A 274 -22.26 38.05 -15.55
CA GLY A 274 -23.55 37.92 -16.24
C GLY A 274 -24.50 37.12 -15.35
N GLY A 275 -25.64 37.73 -14.97
CA GLY A 275 -26.70 37.03 -14.28
C GLY A 275 -27.15 35.82 -15.12
N TYR A 276 -26.79 34.63 -14.69
CA TYR A 276 -27.32 33.41 -15.30
C TYR A 276 -28.79 33.31 -14.99
N LEU A 277 -29.60 33.15 -16.03
CA LEU A 277 -30.99 32.72 -15.89
C LEU A 277 -30.97 31.31 -15.29
N VAL A 278 -31.92 30.95 -14.45
CA VAL A 278 -32.03 29.61 -13.83
C VAL A 278 -31.95 28.48 -14.86
N SER A 279 -32.53 28.69 -16.05
CA SER A 279 -32.48 27.78 -17.20
C SER A 279 -31.06 27.52 -17.71
N ASP A 280 -30.15 28.49 -17.61
CA ASP A 280 -28.77 28.35 -18.05
C ASP A 280 -27.94 27.57 -17.03
N ALA A 281 -28.24 27.71 -15.75
CA ALA A 281 -27.57 26.99 -14.67
C ALA A 281 -27.85 25.47 -14.75
N GLU A 282 -29.11 25.09 -14.92
CA GLU A 282 -29.48 23.67 -15.08
C GLU A 282 -28.87 23.05 -16.34
N ARG A 283 -28.87 23.79 -17.45
CA ARG A 283 -28.23 23.35 -18.68
C ARG A 283 -26.73 23.14 -18.52
N CYS A 284 -26.04 24.08 -17.87
CA CYS A 284 -24.61 23.97 -17.60
C CYS A 284 -24.31 22.78 -16.66
N LYS A 285 -25.11 22.60 -15.60
CA LYS A 285 -24.96 21.44 -14.70
C LYS A 285 -25.09 20.13 -15.47
N LYS A 286 -26.09 20.01 -16.33
CA LYS A 286 -26.30 18.82 -17.16
C LYS A 286 -25.10 18.57 -18.08
N GLN A 287 -24.57 19.59 -18.73
CA GLN A 287 -23.40 19.48 -19.59
C GLN A 287 -22.14 19.03 -18.81
N TYR A 288 -21.93 19.55 -17.60
CA TYR A 288 -20.81 19.10 -16.75
C TYR A 288 -20.99 17.64 -16.33
N LEU A 289 -22.19 17.23 -15.94
CA LEU A 289 -22.47 15.85 -15.55
C LEU A 289 -22.29 14.86 -16.72
N GLU A 290 -22.73 15.23 -17.92
CA GLU A 290 -22.54 14.42 -19.13
C GLU A 290 -21.04 14.26 -19.44
N ALA A 291 -20.29 15.36 -19.47
CA ALA A 291 -18.84 15.33 -19.72
C ALA A 291 -18.06 14.54 -18.67
N LEU A 292 -18.42 14.67 -17.40
CA LEU A 292 -17.80 13.92 -16.30
C LEU A 292 -18.23 12.45 -16.32
N GLY A 293 -19.49 12.15 -16.67
CA GLY A 293 -20.00 10.79 -16.82
C GLY A 293 -19.26 10.01 -17.91
N GLU A 294 -19.05 10.63 -19.07
CA GLU A 294 -18.23 10.05 -20.16
C GLU A 294 -16.78 9.82 -19.71
N LEU A 295 -16.20 10.75 -18.96
CA LEU A 295 -14.81 10.68 -18.49
C LEU A 295 -14.61 9.62 -17.42
N LEU A 296 -15.55 9.51 -16.47
CA LEU A 296 -15.44 8.66 -15.27
C LEU A 296 -16.14 7.31 -15.42
N GLY A 297 -17.05 7.20 -16.39
CA GLY A 297 -17.75 5.95 -16.69
C GLY A 297 -18.95 5.64 -15.78
N ASP A 298 -19.31 6.54 -14.84
CA ASP A 298 -20.45 6.39 -13.95
C ASP A 298 -21.04 7.74 -13.53
N CYS A 299 -22.38 7.84 -13.57
CA CYS A 299 -23.08 9.07 -13.24
C CYS A 299 -22.99 9.46 -11.75
N GLY A 300 -22.98 8.49 -10.82
CA GLY A 300 -22.83 8.75 -9.38
C GLY A 300 -21.47 9.35 -9.07
N THR A 301 -20.43 8.81 -9.65
CA THR A 301 -19.06 9.30 -9.58
C THR A 301 -18.94 10.71 -10.20
N ALA A 302 -19.68 11.00 -11.26
CA ALA A 302 -19.71 12.31 -11.90
C ALA A 302 -20.33 13.40 -11.02
N ASP A 303 -21.43 13.12 -10.31
CA ASP A 303 -22.06 14.06 -9.37
C ASP A 303 -21.13 14.37 -8.19
N ASP A 304 -20.46 13.37 -7.68
CA ASP A 304 -19.48 13.52 -6.63
C ASP A 304 -18.27 14.39 -7.03
N ALA A 305 -17.77 14.16 -8.23
CA ALA A 305 -16.68 14.96 -8.79
C ALA A 305 -17.13 16.38 -9.05
N LEU A 306 -18.37 16.59 -9.52
CA LEU A 306 -18.96 17.90 -9.76
C LEU A 306 -19.06 18.72 -8.46
N ARG A 307 -19.41 18.11 -7.33
CA ARG A 307 -19.46 18.79 -6.03
C ARG A 307 -18.08 19.29 -5.59
N LEU A 308 -17.03 18.47 -5.75
CA LEU A 308 -15.66 18.88 -5.47
C LEU A 308 -15.19 20.02 -6.41
N LEU A 309 -15.57 19.95 -7.69
CA LEU A 309 -15.29 21.03 -8.63
C LEU A 309 -16.03 22.31 -8.26
N ALA A 310 -17.27 22.22 -7.77
CA ALA A 310 -18.05 23.36 -7.31
C ALA A 310 -17.41 24.05 -6.08
N ALA A 311 -16.69 23.30 -5.24
CA ALA A 311 -15.95 23.90 -4.13
C ALA A 311 -14.81 24.82 -4.60
N VAL A 312 -14.24 24.55 -5.77
CA VAL A 312 -13.07 25.28 -6.32
C VAL A 312 -13.45 26.29 -7.38
N PHE A 313 -14.40 25.95 -8.26
CA PHE A 313 -14.72 26.73 -9.47
C PHE A 313 -16.07 27.45 -9.35
N PRO A 314 -16.07 28.79 -9.39
CA PRO A 314 -17.28 29.60 -9.21
C PRO A 314 -18.41 29.31 -10.19
N ARG A 315 -18.10 29.07 -11.45
CA ARG A 315 -19.13 28.75 -12.44
C ARG A 315 -19.80 27.42 -12.19
N VAL A 316 -19.03 26.43 -11.74
CA VAL A 316 -19.56 25.11 -11.35
C VAL A 316 -20.45 25.24 -10.11
N ALA A 317 -20.02 26.03 -9.11
CA ALA A 317 -20.81 26.31 -7.93
C ALA A 317 -22.17 26.93 -8.29
N ASN A 318 -22.18 27.96 -9.16
CA ASN A 318 -23.40 28.61 -9.63
C ASN A 318 -24.32 27.65 -10.42
N ALA A 319 -23.74 26.79 -11.29
CA ALA A 319 -24.50 25.79 -12.00
C ALA A 319 -25.14 24.74 -11.08
N CYS A 320 -24.49 24.45 -9.94
CA CYS A 320 -25.01 23.52 -8.94
C CYS A 320 -26.00 24.15 -7.95
N GLY A 321 -26.30 25.45 -8.06
CA GLY A 321 -27.14 26.19 -7.11
C GLY A 321 -26.50 26.32 -5.72
N LEU A 322 -25.20 26.08 -5.61
CA LEU A 322 -24.42 26.26 -4.40
C LEU A 322 -24.07 27.74 -4.29
N HIS A 323 -24.74 28.46 -3.40
CA HIS A 323 -24.51 29.89 -3.23
C HIS A 323 -23.06 30.20 -2.86
N ALA A 324 -22.46 31.03 -3.68
CA ALA A 324 -21.05 31.43 -3.69
C ALA A 324 -20.63 32.35 -2.52
N VAL A 325 -21.03 32.08 -1.28
CA VAL A 325 -20.50 32.82 -0.11
C VAL A 325 -18.97 32.70 -0.03
N SER A 326 -18.41 31.67 -0.68
CA SER A 326 -16.97 31.42 -0.67
C SER A 326 -16.20 31.97 -1.87
N VAL A 327 -16.89 32.24 -2.98
CA VAL A 327 -16.26 32.58 -4.28
C VAL A 327 -15.81 34.03 -4.33
N SER A 328 -16.52 34.94 -3.64
CA SER A 328 -16.18 36.37 -3.64
C SER A 328 -14.88 36.69 -2.89
N GLU A 329 -14.59 35.95 -1.82
CA GLU A 329 -13.35 36.15 -1.03
C GLU A 329 -12.12 35.52 -1.71
N ALA A 330 -12.28 34.39 -2.40
CA ALA A 330 -11.21 33.80 -3.18
C ALA A 330 -10.81 34.65 -4.40
N LYS A 331 -11.79 35.34 -5.03
CA LYS A 331 -11.55 36.27 -6.13
C LYS A 331 -10.73 37.46 -5.71
N LEU A 332 -10.98 37.99 -4.51
CA LEU A 332 -10.23 39.13 -3.94
C LEU A 332 -8.75 38.81 -3.68
N ARG A 333 -8.35 37.53 -3.55
CA ARG A 333 -6.96 37.12 -3.36
C ARG A 333 -6.23 36.81 -4.66
N ILE A 334 -6.92 36.41 -5.69
CA ILE A 334 -6.34 36.16 -7.03
C ILE A 334 -6.11 37.48 -7.78
N ASP A 335 -7.01 38.47 -7.63
CA ASP A 335 -6.93 39.74 -8.31
C ASP A 335 -6.00 40.79 -7.64
N ARG A 336 -5.36 40.45 -6.51
CA ARG A 336 -4.37 41.30 -5.84
C ARG A 336 -2.91 40.99 -6.24
N ARG A 337 -2.69 40.57 -7.45
CA ARG A 337 -1.37 40.38 -8.07
C ARG A 337 -1.22 41.21 -9.33
#